data_b824776ee95ccb063a256201c095a4d1
#
_entry.id   b824776ee95ccb063a256201c095a4d1
#
_cell.length_a   1.000
_cell.length_b   1.000
_cell.length_c   1.000
_cell.angle_alpha   90.00
_cell.angle_beta   90.00
_cell.angle_gamma   90.00
#
_symmetry.space_group_name_H-M   'P 1'
#
loop_
_entity.id
_entity.type
_entity.pdbx_description
1 polymer ?
#
loop_
_entity_poly.entity_id
_entity_poly.type
_entity_poly.pdbx_seq_one_letter_code
_entity_poly.pdbx_strand_id
1 'polypeptide(L)'
;MAATTAATAQKDTPDAGRMVTTARMVAVGATDILDTYLSQEKYKGTEVRYMSHSLSTKPGSNISRLIIHQGMAAFADNRSGNGGEMEGMYNFQYGWLYNWRLYGGRLRVTAGATADATAGFLYNTHGSNNPAQARLNINITPTASAAYTLRWGNTPLTISYELAMPLAGMMFSPNYGQSYYEIFSRGNYDHNIVPTYFGNAPSMRNMLTIDIGLGSNALRIGYLGDIRQAKPNSLKQHKYTHAFVIGFIRTIKTVKVKAGNFTQK
;
A
#
# COMPACT_ATOMS: atom_id res chain seq x y z
N MET A 1 4.11 -38.89 -59.25
CA MET A 1 4.78 -38.50 -58.01
C MET A 1 3.82 -37.50 -57.29
N ALA A 2 3.10 -37.96 -56.27
CA ALA A 2 2.17 -37.13 -55.48
C ALA A 2 2.90 -36.73 -54.20
N ALA A 3 3.11 -35.42 -53.99
CA ALA A 3 3.68 -34.88 -52.78
C ALA A 3 2.60 -34.72 -51.70
N THR A 4 2.68 -35.55 -50.68
CA THR A 4 1.80 -35.48 -49.51
C THR A 4 2.34 -34.41 -48.56
N THR A 5 1.67 -33.28 -48.48
CA THR A 5 1.95 -32.24 -47.50
C THR A 5 1.36 -32.68 -46.16
N ALA A 6 2.22 -33.08 -45.24
CA ALA A 6 1.83 -33.32 -43.85
C ALA A 6 1.53 -31.99 -43.17
N ALA A 7 0.26 -31.71 -42.91
CA ALA A 7 -0.16 -30.62 -42.03
C ALA A 7 0.22 -30.99 -40.59
N THR A 8 1.25 -30.37 -40.06
CA THR A 8 1.56 -30.41 -38.62
C THR A 8 0.48 -29.66 -37.88
N ALA A 9 -0.37 -30.40 -37.17
CA ALA A 9 -1.33 -29.84 -36.22
C ALA A 9 -0.52 -29.09 -35.14
N GLN A 10 -0.58 -27.76 -35.17
CA GLN A 10 -0.04 -26.89 -34.15
C GLN A 10 -0.85 -27.15 -32.88
N LYS A 11 -0.24 -27.84 -31.93
CA LYS A 11 -0.82 -28.10 -30.61
C LYS A 11 -1.03 -26.75 -29.94
N ASP A 12 -2.27 -26.26 -29.93
CA ASP A 12 -2.69 -25.05 -29.22
C ASP A 12 -2.37 -25.22 -27.72
N THR A 13 -1.23 -24.71 -27.30
CA THR A 13 -0.92 -24.57 -25.87
C THR A 13 -1.93 -23.61 -25.31
N PRO A 14 -2.68 -23.98 -24.23
CA PRO A 14 -3.61 -23.06 -23.59
C PRO A 14 -2.87 -21.77 -23.24
N ASP A 15 -3.42 -20.63 -23.69
CA ASP A 15 -2.84 -19.31 -23.43
C ASP A 15 -2.67 -19.17 -21.91
N ALA A 16 -1.42 -19.25 -21.44
CA ALA A 16 -1.10 -19.36 -20.03
C ALA A 16 -1.63 -18.11 -19.30
N GLY A 17 -2.68 -18.30 -18.53
CA GLY A 17 -3.39 -17.23 -17.83
C GLY A 17 -2.50 -16.52 -16.80
N ARG A 18 -2.97 -15.39 -16.28
CA ARG A 18 -2.28 -14.62 -15.24
C ARG A 18 -2.25 -15.36 -13.91
N MET A 19 -1.14 -15.25 -13.20
CA MET A 19 -1.04 -15.60 -11.79
C MET A 19 -1.33 -14.35 -10.95
N VAL A 20 -2.34 -14.40 -10.09
CA VAL A 20 -2.71 -13.32 -9.18
C VAL A 20 -2.52 -13.82 -7.75
N THR A 21 -1.62 -13.18 -7.02
CA THR A 21 -1.40 -13.42 -5.58
C THR A 21 -1.98 -12.24 -4.81
N THR A 22 -2.94 -12.51 -3.93
CA THR A 22 -3.57 -11.51 -3.09
C THR A 22 -3.30 -11.83 -1.63
N ALA A 23 -2.70 -10.88 -0.91
CA ALA A 23 -2.55 -10.90 0.55
C ALA A 23 -3.57 -9.96 1.16
N ARG A 24 -4.43 -10.47 2.05
CA ARG A 24 -5.36 -9.67 2.87
C ARG A 24 -4.89 -9.73 4.31
N MET A 25 -4.70 -8.56 4.90
CA MET A 25 -4.02 -8.42 6.20
C MET A 25 -4.76 -7.42 7.07
N VAL A 26 -4.70 -7.67 8.37
CA VAL A 26 -5.08 -6.71 9.42
C VAL A 26 -3.83 -6.41 10.23
N ALA A 27 -3.63 -5.16 10.55
CA ALA A 27 -2.57 -4.70 11.44
C ALA A 27 -3.18 -3.96 12.63
N VAL A 28 -2.63 -4.18 13.82
CA VAL A 28 -3.01 -3.47 15.04
C VAL A 28 -1.73 -3.07 15.78
N GLY A 29 -1.65 -1.83 16.22
CA GLY A 29 -0.45 -1.37 16.89
C GLY A 29 -0.52 0.04 17.45
N ALA A 30 0.60 0.49 17.98
CA ALA A 30 0.75 1.81 18.55
C ALA A 30 0.94 2.89 17.46
N THR A 31 0.38 4.07 17.70
CA THR A 31 0.55 5.25 16.85
C THR A 31 0.91 6.48 17.68
N ASP A 32 1.72 7.38 17.10
CA ASP A 32 2.08 8.69 17.64
C ASP A 32 1.75 9.73 16.56
N ILE A 33 0.87 10.66 16.86
CA ILE A 33 0.33 11.66 15.92
C ILE A 33 0.68 13.06 16.41
N LEU A 34 1.12 13.91 15.50
CA LEU A 34 1.25 15.36 15.70
C LEU A 34 0.75 16.07 14.44
N ASP A 35 -0.13 17.02 14.61
CA ASP A 35 -0.49 17.99 13.57
C ASP A 35 -0.60 19.39 14.17
N THR A 36 0.38 20.24 13.87
CA THR A 36 0.46 21.59 14.44
C THR A 36 -0.60 22.57 13.89
N TYR A 37 -1.40 22.14 12.91
CA TYR A 37 -2.60 22.87 12.50
C TYR A 37 -3.74 22.72 13.54
N LEU A 38 -3.90 21.52 14.11
CA LEU A 38 -4.93 21.21 15.09
C LEU A 38 -4.45 21.44 16.52
N SER A 39 -3.24 20.99 16.86
CA SER A 39 -2.68 21.05 18.21
C SER A 39 -1.15 21.01 18.17
N GLN A 40 -0.52 21.71 19.13
CA GLN A 40 0.93 21.60 19.33
C GLN A 40 1.33 20.38 20.16
N GLU A 41 0.36 19.63 20.67
CA GLU A 41 0.58 18.43 21.48
C GLU A 41 0.73 17.19 20.62
N LYS A 42 1.40 16.18 21.18
CA LYS A 42 1.47 14.84 20.61
C LYS A 42 0.39 13.96 21.20
N TYR A 43 -0.23 13.18 20.33
CA TYR A 43 -1.28 12.22 20.69
C TYR A 43 -0.75 10.81 20.46
N LYS A 44 -0.89 9.93 21.46
CA LYS A 44 -0.45 8.54 21.40
C LYS A 44 -1.63 7.61 21.61
N GLY A 45 -1.67 6.55 20.82
CA GLY A 45 -2.79 5.63 20.91
C GLY A 45 -2.65 4.40 20.04
N THR A 46 -3.78 3.90 19.55
CA THR A 46 -3.87 2.66 18.80
C THR A 46 -4.36 2.90 17.39
N GLU A 47 -3.75 2.22 16.44
CA GLU A 47 -4.18 2.14 15.04
C GLU A 47 -4.64 0.72 14.70
N VAL A 48 -5.75 0.61 13.96
CA VAL A 48 -6.19 -0.59 13.28
C VAL A 48 -6.17 -0.33 11.79
N ARG A 49 -5.56 -1.24 11.01
CA ARG A 49 -5.43 -1.09 9.55
C ARG A 49 -5.80 -2.39 8.84
N TYR A 50 -6.60 -2.28 7.80
CA TYR A 50 -6.82 -3.33 6.81
C TYR A 50 -5.99 -3.05 5.57
N MET A 51 -5.35 -4.09 5.02
CA MET A 51 -4.54 -4.00 3.80
C MET A 51 -4.87 -5.14 2.86
N SER A 52 -5.00 -4.84 1.57
CA SER A 52 -5.12 -5.82 0.48
C SER A 52 -4.07 -5.53 -0.58
N HIS A 53 -3.06 -6.39 -0.69
CA HIS A 53 -2.00 -6.32 -1.68
C HIS A 53 -2.26 -7.37 -2.77
N SER A 54 -2.46 -6.95 -4.01
CA SER A 54 -2.70 -7.83 -5.14
C SER A 54 -1.59 -7.69 -6.18
N LEU A 55 -0.82 -8.76 -6.38
CA LEU A 55 0.28 -8.84 -7.33
C LEU A 55 -0.13 -9.74 -8.50
N SER A 56 -0.17 -9.19 -9.72
CA SER A 56 -0.56 -9.90 -10.92
C SER A 56 0.62 -10.00 -11.90
N THR A 57 1.02 -11.23 -12.23
CA THR A 57 2.16 -11.52 -13.13
C THR A 57 1.68 -12.36 -14.31
N LYS A 58 2.12 -12.01 -15.53
CA LYS A 58 1.93 -12.86 -16.71
C LYS A 58 2.99 -13.96 -16.71
N PRO A 59 2.68 -15.18 -17.19
CA PRO A 59 3.68 -16.22 -17.39
C PRO A 59 4.79 -15.74 -18.32
N GLY A 60 6.04 -16.07 -17.99
CA GLY A 60 7.21 -15.64 -18.75
C GLY A 60 7.59 -14.16 -18.61
N SER A 61 6.81 -13.33 -17.89
CA SER A 61 7.12 -11.94 -17.66
C SER A 61 7.85 -11.72 -16.34
N ASN A 62 8.86 -10.87 -16.36
CA ASN A 62 9.51 -10.35 -15.16
C ASN A 62 8.79 -9.11 -14.58
N ILE A 63 7.73 -8.63 -15.23
CA ILE A 63 6.97 -7.46 -14.76
C ILE A 63 5.67 -7.92 -14.11
N SER A 64 5.44 -7.45 -12.89
CA SER A 64 4.20 -7.63 -12.14
C SER A 64 3.48 -6.30 -11.98
N ARG A 65 2.15 -6.34 -12.03
CA ARG A 65 1.29 -5.22 -11.66
C ARG A 65 0.92 -5.35 -10.20
N LEU A 66 1.14 -4.29 -9.44
CA LEU A 66 0.78 -4.19 -8.02
C LEU A 66 -0.44 -3.28 -7.85
N ILE A 67 -1.41 -3.74 -7.07
CA ILE A 67 -2.55 -2.95 -6.59
C ILE A 67 -2.60 -3.10 -5.08
N ILE A 68 -2.66 -1.98 -4.37
CA ILE A 68 -2.81 -1.95 -2.91
C ILE A 68 -4.04 -1.13 -2.54
N HIS A 69 -4.85 -1.66 -1.66
CA HIS A 69 -5.91 -0.96 -0.94
C HIS A 69 -5.61 -1.03 0.54
N GLN A 70 -5.67 0.10 1.23
CA GLN A 70 -5.51 0.15 2.68
C GLN A 70 -6.56 1.10 3.26
N GLY A 71 -7.19 0.67 4.34
CA GLY A 71 -8.03 1.52 5.18
C GLY A 71 -7.52 1.47 6.60
N MET A 72 -7.46 2.60 7.30
CA MET A 72 -7.05 2.61 8.69
C MET A 72 -7.89 3.57 9.52
N ALA A 73 -8.02 3.26 10.81
CA ALA A 73 -8.55 4.12 11.84
C ALA A 73 -7.57 4.15 13.03
N ALA A 74 -7.35 5.32 13.59
CA ALA A 74 -6.52 5.52 14.77
C ALA A 74 -7.26 6.37 15.80
N PHE A 75 -7.06 6.04 17.08
CA PHE A 75 -7.56 6.77 18.23
C PHE A 75 -6.38 7.01 19.16
N ALA A 76 -6.16 8.27 19.52
CA ALA A 76 -5.00 8.68 20.29
C ALA A 76 -5.37 9.79 21.28
N ASP A 77 -4.76 9.77 22.45
CA ASP A 77 -4.97 10.74 23.51
C ASP A 77 -3.69 11.56 23.75
N ASN A 78 -3.85 12.79 24.20
CA ASN A 78 -2.73 13.60 24.64
C ASN A 78 -2.20 13.11 26.00
N ARG A 79 -1.04 13.63 26.42
CA ARG A 79 -0.38 13.20 27.65
C ARG A 79 -1.22 13.41 28.92
N SER A 80 -2.05 14.45 28.95
CA SER A 80 -2.90 14.78 30.10
C SER A 80 -4.20 13.95 30.13
N GLY A 81 -4.54 13.24 29.04
CA GLY A 81 -5.78 12.45 28.95
C GLY A 81 -7.06 13.27 28.83
N ASN A 82 -6.94 14.60 28.63
CA ASN A 82 -8.10 15.48 28.50
C ASN A 82 -8.42 15.87 27.04
N GLY A 83 -7.65 15.40 26.07
CA GLY A 83 -7.82 15.64 24.64
C GLY A 83 -7.53 14.40 23.83
N GLY A 84 -8.35 14.15 22.81
CA GLY A 84 -8.18 13.02 21.91
C GLY A 84 -8.13 13.42 20.45
N GLU A 85 -7.52 12.58 19.63
CA GLU A 85 -7.54 12.66 18.18
C GLU A 85 -8.03 11.34 17.56
N MET A 86 -8.85 11.46 16.53
CA MET A 86 -9.34 10.36 15.73
C MET A 86 -8.90 10.58 14.28
N GLU A 87 -8.24 9.60 13.70
CA GLU A 87 -7.82 9.63 12.30
C GLU A 87 -8.46 8.49 11.51
N GLY A 88 -8.98 8.81 10.33
CA GLY A 88 -9.44 7.82 9.36
C GLY A 88 -8.81 8.10 8.01
N MET A 89 -8.19 7.09 7.36
CA MET A 89 -7.62 7.24 6.03
C MET A 89 -7.85 6.02 5.16
N TYR A 90 -8.01 6.27 3.87
CA TYR A 90 -7.95 5.29 2.80
C TYR A 90 -6.81 5.63 1.86
N ASN A 91 -6.05 4.61 1.47
CA ASN A 91 -4.94 4.73 0.52
C ASN A 91 -5.09 3.70 -0.60
N PHE A 92 -4.92 4.15 -1.81
CA PHE A 92 -4.89 3.35 -3.03
C PHE A 92 -3.56 3.49 -3.73
N GLN A 93 -2.96 2.36 -4.15
CA GLN A 93 -1.71 2.36 -4.93
C GLN A 93 -1.85 1.47 -6.16
N TYR A 94 -1.32 1.95 -7.26
CA TYR A 94 -1.28 1.20 -8.52
C TYR A 94 0.06 1.39 -9.20
N GLY A 95 0.71 0.31 -9.62
CA GLY A 95 1.99 0.40 -10.28
C GLY A 95 2.56 -0.91 -10.79
N TRP A 96 3.83 -0.88 -11.15
CA TRP A 96 4.52 -2.01 -11.73
C TRP A 96 5.85 -2.24 -11.04
N LEU A 97 6.18 -3.53 -10.87
CA LEU A 97 7.41 -4.01 -10.26
C LEU A 97 8.13 -4.94 -11.23
N TYR A 98 9.42 -4.79 -11.35
CA TYR A 98 10.28 -5.76 -12.00
C TYR A 98 10.71 -6.83 -10.99
N ASN A 99 10.75 -8.11 -11.40
CA ASN A 99 11.05 -9.26 -10.54
C ASN A 99 12.34 -9.92 -10.97
N TRP A 100 13.28 -10.06 -10.05
CA TRP A 100 14.46 -10.90 -10.18
C TRP A 100 14.25 -12.18 -9.39
N ARG A 101 14.56 -13.32 -10.02
CA ARG A 101 14.53 -14.63 -9.37
C ARG A 101 15.95 -15.17 -9.30
N LEU A 102 16.47 -15.31 -8.09
CA LEU A 102 17.84 -15.69 -7.80
C LEU A 102 17.86 -17.02 -7.03
N TYR A 103 19.00 -17.68 -7.00
CA TYR A 103 19.20 -18.95 -6.28
C TYR A 103 18.14 -20.02 -6.61
N GLY A 104 17.91 -20.27 -7.91
CA GLY A 104 16.90 -21.23 -8.35
C GLY A 104 15.46 -20.86 -7.98
N GLY A 105 15.18 -19.57 -7.78
CA GLY A 105 13.86 -19.03 -7.41
C GLY A 105 13.58 -18.97 -5.91
N ARG A 106 14.54 -19.36 -5.07
CA ARG A 106 14.41 -19.25 -3.60
C ARG A 106 14.40 -17.79 -3.12
N LEU A 107 15.17 -16.92 -3.77
CA LEU A 107 15.18 -15.49 -3.50
C LEU A 107 14.47 -14.76 -4.65
N ARG A 108 13.42 -14.04 -4.32
CA ARG A 108 12.74 -13.12 -5.22
C ARG A 108 12.97 -11.69 -4.72
N VAL A 109 13.59 -10.88 -5.57
CA VAL A 109 13.73 -9.44 -5.35
C VAL A 109 12.78 -8.73 -6.30
N THR A 110 12.08 -7.71 -5.83
CA THR A 110 11.24 -6.88 -6.70
C THR A 110 11.55 -5.42 -6.46
N ALA A 111 11.53 -4.61 -7.51
CA ALA A 111 11.62 -3.16 -7.40
C ALA A 111 10.81 -2.49 -8.51
N GLY A 112 10.28 -1.32 -8.21
CA GLY A 112 9.49 -0.51 -9.12
C GLY A 112 8.89 0.70 -8.45
N ALA A 113 7.76 1.18 -8.97
CA ALA A 113 7.06 2.32 -8.39
C ALA A 113 5.54 2.18 -8.52
N THR A 114 4.83 2.83 -7.62
CA THR A 114 3.37 2.97 -7.63
C THR A 114 2.99 4.44 -7.67
N ALA A 115 1.91 4.78 -8.35
CA ALA A 115 1.12 5.97 -8.07
C ALA A 115 0.31 5.68 -6.79
N ASP A 116 0.35 6.60 -5.87
CA ASP A 116 -0.20 6.49 -4.51
C ASP A 116 -1.17 7.65 -4.30
N ALA A 117 -2.39 7.37 -3.89
CA ALA A 117 -3.40 8.37 -3.57
C ALA A 117 -3.97 8.08 -2.17
N THR A 118 -3.98 9.08 -1.32
CA THR A 118 -4.53 9.00 0.05
C THR A 118 -5.63 10.03 0.22
N ALA A 119 -6.72 9.61 0.84
CA ALA A 119 -7.80 10.48 1.29
C ALA A 119 -8.21 10.10 2.71
N GLY A 120 -8.43 11.09 3.56
CA GLY A 120 -8.79 10.88 4.94
C GLY A 120 -8.95 12.17 5.73
N PHE A 121 -9.02 12.03 7.03
CA PHE A 121 -9.18 13.13 7.97
C PHE A 121 -8.47 12.85 9.30
N LEU A 122 -8.11 13.89 9.98
CA LEU A 122 -7.75 13.91 11.39
C LEU A 122 -8.71 14.84 12.12
N TYR A 123 -9.30 14.39 13.20
CA TYR A 123 -10.25 15.13 14.01
C TYR A 123 -9.77 15.24 15.46
N ASN A 124 -9.68 16.47 15.98
CA ASN A 124 -9.32 16.74 17.36
C ASN A 124 -10.58 16.99 18.19
N THR A 125 -10.81 16.19 19.22
CA THR A 125 -12.04 16.21 20.03
C THR A 125 -12.17 17.46 20.94
N HIS A 126 -11.07 18.21 21.13
CA HIS A 126 -11.02 19.42 21.94
C HIS A 126 -10.83 20.71 21.12
N GLY A 127 -10.68 20.57 19.78
CA GLY A 127 -10.58 21.71 18.89
C GLY A 127 -11.92 22.44 18.74
N SER A 128 -12.02 23.68 19.18
CA SER A 128 -13.27 24.44 19.15
C SER A 128 -13.55 25.12 17.79
N ASN A 129 -12.51 25.57 17.08
CA ASN A 129 -12.69 26.46 15.92
C ASN A 129 -12.44 25.77 14.57
N ASN A 130 -11.46 24.88 14.49
CA ASN A 130 -11.16 24.04 13.31
C ASN A 130 -10.77 22.66 13.81
N PRO A 131 -11.72 21.81 14.19
CA PRO A 131 -11.40 20.53 14.84
C PRO A 131 -10.90 19.47 13.86
N ALA A 132 -10.99 19.70 12.55
CA ALA A 132 -10.68 18.69 11.53
C ALA A 132 -9.62 19.17 10.55
N GLN A 133 -8.76 18.22 10.13
CA GLN A 133 -7.76 18.38 9.09
C GLN A 133 -7.97 17.31 8.01
N ALA A 134 -8.10 17.71 6.74
CA ALA A 134 -8.14 16.80 5.62
C ALA A 134 -6.75 16.21 5.34
N ARG A 135 -6.70 14.92 5.08
CA ARG A 135 -5.50 14.16 4.73
C ARG A 135 -5.57 13.75 3.26
N LEU A 136 -5.19 14.64 2.36
CA LEU A 136 -5.23 14.38 0.92
C LEU A 136 -3.83 14.50 0.36
N ASN A 137 -3.37 13.45 -0.33
CA ASN A 137 -2.10 13.47 -1.04
C ASN A 137 -2.10 12.50 -2.22
N ILE A 138 -1.25 12.82 -3.20
CA ILE A 138 -0.94 11.97 -4.36
C ILE A 138 0.58 11.94 -4.49
N ASN A 139 1.18 10.74 -4.60
CA ASN A 139 2.63 10.59 -4.68
C ASN A 139 3.03 9.57 -5.74
N ILE A 140 4.28 9.65 -6.16
CA ILE A 140 5.01 8.57 -6.80
C ILE A 140 5.85 7.90 -5.71
N THR A 141 5.59 6.60 -5.51
CA THR A 141 6.17 5.82 -4.41
C THR A 141 7.02 4.66 -4.94
N PRO A 142 8.36 4.83 -5.03
CA PRO A 142 9.28 3.72 -5.19
C PRO A 142 9.02 2.64 -4.14
N THR A 143 9.00 1.39 -4.61
CA THR A 143 8.75 0.22 -3.77
C THR A 143 9.73 -0.88 -4.12
N ALA A 144 10.34 -1.49 -3.12
CA ALA A 144 11.23 -2.64 -3.28
C ALA A 144 10.86 -3.72 -2.27
N SER A 145 11.04 -4.98 -2.63
CA SER A 145 10.92 -6.09 -1.69
C SER A 145 11.91 -7.21 -1.98
N ALA A 146 12.26 -7.95 -0.91
CA ALA A 146 13.02 -9.19 -1.00
C ALA A 146 12.26 -10.28 -0.26
N ALA A 147 12.08 -11.44 -0.88
CA ALA A 147 11.39 -12.58 -0.31
C ALA A 147 12.24 -13.85 -0.48
N TYR A 148 12.61 -14.47 0.64
CA TYR A 148 13.40 -15.69 0.65
C TYR A 148 12.56 -16.86 1.15
N THR A 149 12.47 -17.90 0.31
CA THR A 149 11.70 -19.10 0.62
C THR A 149 12.63 -20.24 1.08
N LEU A 150 12.37 -20.75 2.25
CA LEU A 150 13.01 -21.91 2.84
C LEU A 150 11.96 -22.99 3.15
N ARG A 151 12.39 -24.19 3.50
CA ARG A 151 11.49 -25.29 3.90
C ARG A 151 11.79 -25.71 5.32
N TRP A 152 10.73 -25.81 6.12
CA TRP A 152 10.77 -26.43 7.43
C TRP A 152 9.98 -27.74 7.37
N GLY A 153 10.72 -28.86 7.24
CA GLY A 153 10.11 -30.14 6.85
C GLY A 153 9.42 -30.03 5.48
N ASN A 154 8.14 -30.31 5.42
CA ASN A 154 7.34 -30.22 4.19
C ASN A 154 6.67 -28.84 4.01
N THR A 155 6.75 -27.95 4.98
CA THR A 155 6.09 -26.65 4.95
C THR A 155 7.01 -25.58 4.34
N PRO A 156 6.62 -24.91 3.27
CA PRO A 156 7.37 -23.77 2.75
C PRO A 156 7.17 -22.56 3.68
N LEU A 157 8.27 -21.93 4.07
CA LEU A 157 8.29 -20.67 4.82
C LEU A 157 8.91 -19.59 3.94
N THR A 158 8.27 -18.44 3.82
CA THR A 158 8.82 -17.30 3.10
C THR A 158 8.97 -16.11 4.02
N ILE A 159 10.21 -15.66 4.22
CA ILE A 159 10.51 -14.42 4.93
C ILE A 159 10.59 -13.31 3.89
N SER A 160 9.84 -12.23 4.11
CA SER A 160 9.78 -11.12 3.16
C SER A 160 9.98 -9.78 3.87
N TYR A 161 10.75 -8.90 3.25
CA TYR A 161 10.87 -7.50 3.63
C TYR A 161 10.41 -6.62 2.48
N GLU A 162 9.52 -5.68 2.75
CA GLU A 162 9.02 -4.68 1.80
C GLU A 162 9.35 -3.28 2.31
N LEU A 163 9.80 -2.41 1.41
CA LEU A 163 10.08 -1.00 1.67
C LEU A 163 9.39 -0.17 0.59
N ALA A 164 8.64 0.86 1.01
CA ALA A 164 8.00 1.84 0.14
C ALA A 164 8.27 3.26 0.68
N MET A 165 8.72 4.16 -0.21
CA MET A 165 9.12 5.52 0.16
C MET A 165 8.52 6.51 -0.84
N PRO A 166 7.52 7.33 -0.46
CA PRO A 166 7.04 8.43 -1.31
C PRO A 166 8.20 9.37 -1.66
N LEU A 167 8.46 9.53 -2.96
CA LEU A 167 9.59 10.31 -3.45
C LEU A 167 9.21 11.75 -3.78
N ALA A 168 8.08 11.91 -4.48
CA ALA A 168 7.57 13.20 -4.92
C ALA A 168 6.06 13.12 -5.10
N GLY A 169 5.36 14.24 -4.88
CA GLY A 169 3.92 14.31 -5.00
C GLY A 169 3.36 15.68 -4.69
N MET A 170 2.11 15.69 -4.32
CA MET A 170 1.36 16.86 -3.87
C MET A 170 0.50 16.49 -2.68
N MET A 171 0.34 17.42 -1.75
CA MET A 171 -0.57 17.26 -0.63
C MET A 171 -1.41 18.52 -0.42
N PHE A 172 -2.60 18.33 0.10
CA PHE A 172 -3.43 19.41 0.59
C PHE A 172 -2.98 19.81 2.00
N SER A 173 -2.83 21.12 2.23
CA SER A 173 -2.58 21.69 3.54
C SER A 173 -3.16 23.10 3.62
N PRO A 174 -3.91 23.45 4.66
CA PRO A 174 -4.21 24.84 4.95
C PRO A 174 -2.93 25.63 5.24
N ASN A 175 -3.02 26.95 5.18
CA ASN A 175 -2.01 27.82 5.73
C ASN A 175 -2.16 27.96 7.25
N TYR A 176 -1.13 28.46 7.91
CA TYR A 176 -1.21 28.72 9.35
C TYR A 176 -2.36 29.71 9.65
N GLY A 177 -3.27 29.32 10.54
CA GLY A 177 -4.44 30.11 10.93
C GLY A 177 -5.58 30.17 9.90
N GLN A 178 -5.41 29.57 8.73
CA GLN A 178 -6.45 29.54 7.69
C GLN A 178 -7.53 28.51 8.06
N SER A 179 -8.80 28.93 8.03
CA SER A 179 -9.93 28.05 8.31
C SER A 179 -10.45 27.35 7.04
N TYR A 180 -11.09 26.21 7.22
CA TYR A 180 -11.78 25.51 6.11
C TYR A 180 -12.92 26.34 5.52
N TYR A 181 -13.54 27.21 6.32
CA TYR A 181 -14.53 28.17 5.83
C TYR A 181 -13.92 29.17 4.83
N GLU A 182 -12.73 29.69 5.11
CA GLU A 182 -12.03 30.60 4.19
C GLU A 182 -11.66 29.90 2.90
N ILE A 183 -11.22 28.64 2.97
CA ILE A 183 -10.86 27.85 1.79
C ILE A 183 -12.11 27.57 0.94
N PHE A 184 -13.12 26.90 1.49
CA PHE A 184 -14.22 26.33 0.71
C PHE A 184 -15.42 27.28 0.52
N SER A 185 -15.65 28.21 1.44
CA SER A 185 -16.79 29.13 1.35
C SER A 185 -16.39 30.50 0.77
N ARG A 186 -15.17 30.96 1.03
CA ARG A 186 -14.69 32.25 0.50
C ARG A 186 -13.77 32.10 -0.72
N GLY A 187 -13.41 30.87 -1.11
CA GLY A 187 -12.59 30.58 -2.28
C GLY A 187 -11.12 31.00 -2.12
N ASN A 188 -10.62 31.10 -0.91
CA ASN A 188 -9.22 31.42 -0.66
C ASN A 188 -8.36 30.13 -0.75
N TYR A 189 -7.93 29.77 -1.97
CA TYR A 189 -7.16 28.57 -2.26
C TYR A 189 -5.65 28.79 -2.31
N ASP A 190 -5.16 29.93 -1.83
CA ASP A 190 -3.75 30.28 -1.93
C ASP A 190 -2.86 29.25 -1.21
N HIS A 191 -1.92 28.66 -1.96
CA HIS A 191 -0.91 27.70 -1.49
C HIS A 191 -1.46 26.47 -0.75
N ASN A 192 -2.73 26.07 -0.95
CA ASN A 192 -3.31 24.89 -0.29
C ASN A 192 -2.89 23.56 -0.94
N ILE A 193 -2.40 23.59 -2.17
CA ILE A 193 -1.77 22.43 -2.82
C ILE A 193 -0.27 22.60 -2.77
N VAL A 194 0.40 21.78 -1.95
CA VAL A 194 1.82 21.88 -1.66
C VAL A 194 2.57 20.75 -2.34
N PRO A 195 3.57 21.04 -3.20
CA PRO A 195 4.47 20.01 -3.72
C PRO A 195 5.23 19.32 -2.57
N THR A 196 5.27 18.00 -2.60
CA THR A 196 5.98 17.17 -1.62
C THR A 196 7.14 16.46 -2.28
N TYR A 197 8.23 16.35 -1.56
CA TYR A 197 9.40 15.58 -1.93
C TYR A 197 10.09 15.08 -0.65
N PHE A 198 11.08 14.19 -0.78
CA PHE A 198 11.71 13.57 0.38
C PHE A 198 12.28 14.57 1.40
N GLY A 199 12.68 15.79 0.97
CA GLY A 199 13.22 16.81 1.87
C GLY A 199 12.18 17.50 2.76
N ASN A 200 10.92 17.67 2.29
CA ASN A 200 9.87 18.34 3.05
C ASN A 200 8.79 17.37 3.58
N ALA A 201 8.75 16.13 3.06
CA ALA A 201 7.81 15.09 3.47
C ALA A 201 8.48 13.70 3.55
N PRO A 202 9.56 13.54 4.36
CA PRO A 202 10.25 12.25 4.47
C PRO A 202 9.31 11.21 5.07
N SER A 203 8.95 10.22 4.27
CA SER A 203 8.02 9.16 4.66
C SER A 203 8.53 7.81 4.23
N MET A 204 8.29 6.79 5.04
CA MET A 204 8.74 5.43 4.78
C MET A 204 7.75 4.43 5.38
N ARG A 205 7.33 3.45 4.59
CA ARG A 205 6.62 2.27 5.08
C ARG A 205 7.50 1.06 4.87
N ASN A 206 7.69 0.28 5.92
CA ASN A 206 8.37 -1.00 5.86
C ASN A 206 7.50 -2.11 6.45
N MET A 207 7.65 -3.32 5.92
CA MET A 207 6.91 -4.48 6.41
C MET A 207 7.81 -5.71 6.35
N LEU A 208 8.01 -6.35 7.52
CA LEU A 208 8.70 -7.62 7.66
C LEU A 208 7.67 -8.70 7.94
N THR A 209 7.62 -9.75 7.10
CA THR A 209 6.62 -10.80 7.24
C THR A 209 7.20 -12.20 7.09
N ILE A 210 6.52 -13.15 7.71
CA ILE A 210 6.75 -14.59 7.56
C ILE A 210 5.45 -15.20 7.02
N ASP A 211 5.53 -15.86 5.87
CA ASP A 211 4.43 -16.56 5.23
C ASP A 211 4.60 -18.07 5.46
N ILE A 212 3.63 -18.69 6.09
CA ILE A 212 3.58 -20.14 6.37
C ILE A 212 2.69 -20.78 5.31
N GLY A 213 3.25 -21.57 4.42
CA GLY A 213 2.55 -22.18 3.30
C GLY A 213 1.53 -23.24 3.73
N LEU A 214 0.30 -23.13 3.23
CA LEU A 214 -0.82 -24.05 3.47
C LEU A 214 -1.39 -24.47 2.09
N GLY A 215 -0.62 -25.27 1.37
CA GLY A 215 -0.95 -25.66 -0.01
C GLY A 215 -0.90 -24.49 -1.00
N SER A 216 -2.03 -24.13 -1.60
CA SER A 216 -2.14 -22.96 -2.52
C SER A 216 -2.31 -21.61 -1.79
N ASN A 217 -2.44 -21.65 -0.49
CA ASN A 217 -2.62 -20.49 0.39
C ASN A 217 -1.44 -20.36 1.35
N ALA A 218 -1.35 -19.24 2.08
CA ALA A 218 -0.40 -19.09 3.19
C ALA A 218 -0.99 -18.20 4.29
N LEU A 219 -0.64 -18.49 5.53
CA LEU A 219 -0.84 -17.59 6.67
C LEU A 219 0.33 -16.63 6.72
N ARG A 220 0.06 -15.35 6.89
CA ARG A 220 1.07 -14.28 7.05
C ARG A 220 1.02 -13.73 8.45
N ILE A 221 2.17 -13.62 9.08
CA ILE A 221 2.37 -12.87 10.32
C ILE A 221 3.54 -11.91 10.12
N GLY A 222 3.55 -10.78 10.81
CA GLY A 222 4.65 -9.85 10.65
C GLY A 222 4.53 -8.56 11.42
N TYR A 223 5.37 -7.61 11.04
CA TYR A 223 5.49 -6.28 11.60
C TYR A 223 5.37 -5.24 10.49
N LEU A 224 4.64 -4.16 10.77
CA LEU A 224 4.51 -2.97 9.94
C LEU A 224 5.08 -1.77 10.69
N GLY A 225 6.02 -1.08 10.08
CA GLY A 225 6.46 0.26 10.46
C GLY A 225 6.02 1.27 9.41
N ASP A 226 5.25 2.29 9.79
CA ASP A 226 4.80 3.35 8.88
C ASP A 226 5.15 4.71 9.50
N ILE A 227 6.14 5.35 8.93
CA ILE A 227 6.66 6.65 9.34
C ILE A 227 6.24 7.67 8.30
N ARG A 228 5.40 8.62 8.67
CA ARG A 228 4.97 9.72 7.82
C ARG A 228 5.31 11.03 8.48
N GLN A 229 5.99 11.88 7.74
CA GLN A 229 6.37 13.22 8.18
C GLN A 229 6.14 14.20 7.04
N ALA A 230 5.71 15.42 7.36
CA ALA A 230 5.67 16.52 6.39
C ALA A 230 5.73 17.86 7.12
N LYS A 231 6.13 18.90 6.39
CA LYS A 231 6.10 20.28 6.86
C LYS A 231 5.58 21.21 5.74
N PRO A 232 4.34 20.98 5.25
CA PRO A 232 3.73 21.88 4.27
C PRO A 232 3.36 23.21 4.95
N ASN A 233 3.49 24.32 4.25
CA ASN A 233 3.11 25.65 4.73
C ASN A 233 3.63 25.96 6.15
N SER A 234 4.82 25.48 6.48
CA SER A 234 5.45 25.56 7.82
C SER A 234 4.69 24.82 8.94
N LEU A 235 3.61 24.11 8.64
CA LEU A 235 2.86 23.28 9.58
C LEU A 235 3.52 21.91 9.69
N LYS A 236 4.06 21.60 10.87
CA LYS A 236 4.70 20.30 11.13
C LYS A 236 3.64 19.24 11.39
N GLN A 237 3.74 18.13 10.69
CA GLN A 237 2.90 16.96 10.93
C GLN A 237 3.74 15.68 10.90
N HIS A 238 3.42 14.74 11.77
CA HIS A 238 3.94 13.39 11.70
C HIS A 238 2.94 12.36 12.19
N LYS A 239 3.13 11.14 11.70
CA LYS A 239 2.49 9.94 12.22
C LYS A 239 3.50 8.80 12.19
N TYR A 240 3.70 8.16 13.34
CA TYR A 240 4.55 6.99 13.50
C TYR A 240 3.71 5.82 13.96
N THR A 241 3.65 4.76 13.16
CA THR A 241 2.89 3.57 13.50
C THR A 241 3.82 2.36 13.55
N HIS A 242 3.67 1.56 14.61
CA HIS A 242 4.31 0.29 14.80
C HIS A 242 3.25 -0.75 15.09
N ALA A 243 3.03 -1.70 14.18
CA ALA A 243 1.91 -2.61 14.28
C ALA A 243 2.31 -4.07 14.01
N PHE A 244 1.63 -4.99 14.71
CA PHE A 244 1.64 -6.41 14.40
C PHE A 244 0.68 -6.67 13.24
N VAL A 245 1.08 -7.54 12.31
CA VAL A 245 0.34 -7.89 11.10
C VAL A 245 -0.04 -9.35 11.14
N ILE A 246 -1.30 -9.66 10.86
CA ILE A 246 -1.77 -11.01 10.57
C ILE A 246 -2.57 -10.99 9.27
N GLY A 247 -2.44 -12.03 8.45
CA GLY A 247 -3.12 -12.06 7.17
C GLY A 247 -3.13 -13.42 6.51
N PHE A 248 -3.81 -13.46 5.39
CA PHE A 248 -3.99 -14.64 4.57
C PHE A 248 -3.63 -14.32 3.11
N ILE A 249 -2.82 -15.20 2.50
CA ILE A 249 -2.40 -15.09 1.10
C ILE A 249 -3.11 -16.17 0.29
N ARG A 250 -3.65 -15.76 -0.86
CA ARG A 250 -4.22 -16.66 -1.85
C ARG A 250 -3.60 -16.42 -3.22
N THR A 251 -3.20 -17.51 -3.89
CA THR A 251 -2.71 -17.45 -5.28
C THR A 251 -3.71 -18.13 -6.19
N ILE A 252 -4.16 -17.41 -7.23
CA ILE A 252 -5.10 -17.90 -8.24
C ILE A 252 -4.40 -17.84 -9.59
N LYS A 253 -4.48 -18.94 -10.36
CA LYS A 253 -4.09 -18.98 -11.77
C LYS A 253 -5.36 -18.84 -12.61
N THR A 254 -5.46 -17.77 -13.39
CA THR A 254 -6.55 -17.57 -14.36
C THR A 254 -6.17 -18.23 -15.67
N VAL A 255 -7.02 -19.07 -16.22
CA VAL A 255 -6.87 -19.67 -17.55
C VAL A 255 -7.81 -18.94 -18.49
N LYS A 256 -7.31 -18.43 -19.61
CA LYS A 256 -8.18 -17.92 -20.67
C LYS A 256 -8.74 -19.11 -21.46
N VAL A 257 -10.02 -19.35 -21.37
CA VAL A 257 -10.71 -20.28 -22.27
C VAL A 257 -11.07 -19.48 -23.53
N LYS A 258 -10.54 -19.86 -24.69
CA LYS A 258 -11.03 -19.36 -25.97
C LYS A 258 -12.46 -19.92 -26.13
N ALA A 259 -13.44 -19.05 -26.28
CA ALA A 259 -14.76 -19.47 -26.74
C ALA A 259 -14.61 -20.11 -28.13
N GLY A 260 -14.82 -21.41 -28.21
CA GLY A 260 -14.87 -22.12 -29.50
C GLY A 260 -16.02 -21.54 -30.32
N ASN A 261 -15.76 -21.19 -31.58
CA ASN A 261 -16.81 -20.88 -32.53
C ASN A 261 -17.71 -22.11 -32.66
N PHE A 262 -18.87 -22.08 -32.03
CA PHE A 262 -19.94 -23.01 -32.36
C PHE A 262 -20.47 -22.59 -33.74
N THR A 263 -19.93 -23.14 -34.80
CA THR A 263 -20.59 -23.15 -36.13
C THR A 263 -21.74 -24.14 -36.02
N GLN A 264 -22.95 -23.66 -35.88
CA GLN A 264 -24.13 -24.47 -36.14
C GLN A 264 -24.10 -24.85 -37.62
N LYS A 265 -24.14 -26.15 -37.88
CA LYS A 265 -24.48 -26.73 -39.18
C LYS A 265 -25.99 -26.92 -39.23
#